data_b8d3993a3a01dfd91a130cf37204ab5b
#
_entry.id   b8d3993a3a01dfd91a130cf37204ab5b
#
_cell.length_a   1.000
_cell.length_b   1.000
_cell.length_c   1.000
_cell.angle_alpha   90.00
_cell.angle_beta   90.00
_cell.angle_gamma   90.00
#
_symmetry.space_group_name_H-M   'P 1'
#
loop_
_entity.id
_entity.type
_entity.pdbx_description
1 polymer ?
#
loop_
_entity_poly.entity_id
_entity_poly.type
_entity_poly.pdbx_seq_one_letter_code
_entity_poly.pdbx_strand_id
1 'polypeptide(L)'
;VGSEMCIRDRDIDMNDIYGKLYNNALTADKDCGGLVAFNLFSGEPVIGLNEGRPMFARKPDARMNLANFMRTHLYASLATLKIGCDILFKEEKVKVDTLYGHGGLFKTKGVGQSILAAAMDAPVAVMETAGEGGPWGMAVLAAYMVNKADGEPLEKYLSDRVFNGEKGIVMQPDPDDVKGFDEYINTYKAAIEAERAMVKALPL
;
A
#
# COMPACT_ATOMS: atom_id res chain seq x y z
N VAL A 1 16.70 -31.86 4.94
CA VAL A 1 17.65 -31.12 5.82
C VAL A 1 18.75 -30.44 5.00
N GLY A 2 19.23 -31.06 3.90
CA GLY A 2 20.30 -30.48 3.07
C GLY A 2 19.88 -29.30 2.18
N SER A 3 18.62 -29.24 1.75
CA SER A 3 18.14 -28.18 0.84
C SER A 3 17.95 -26.80 1.52
N GLU A 4 17.52 -26.80 2.78
CA GLU A 4 17.34 -25.52 3.52
C GLU A 4 18.67 -24.88 3.91
N MET A 5 19.69 -25.70 4.23
CA MET A 5 21.02 -25.16 4.51
C MET A 5 21.68 -24.55 3.28
N CYS A 6 21.49 -25.14 2.09
CA CYS A 6 22.00 -24.58 0.84
C CYS A 6 21.33 -23.25 0.42
N ILE A 7 20.12 -22.97 0.90
CA ILE A 7 19.43 -21.69 0.65
C ILE A 7 19.91 -20.63 1.64
N ARG A 8 20.17 -20.99 2.89
CA ARG A 8 20.69 -20.08 3.93
C ARG A 8 22.11 -19.59 3.67
N ASP A 9 22.94 -20.43 3.04
CA ASP A 9 24.34 -20.08 2.73
C ASP A 9 24.54 -19.24 1.45
N ARG A 10 23.45 -18.90 0.75
CA ARG A 10 23.50 -17.88 -0.29
C ARG A 10 23.20 -16.55 0.35
N ASP A 11 24.12 -15.60 0.24
CA ASP A 11 23.89 -14.18 0.53
C ASP A 11 22.83 -13.60 -0.45
N ILE A 12 21.59 -14.04 -0.24
CA ILE A 12 20.45 -13.52 -1.00
C ILE A 12 19.97 -12.28 -0.26
N ASP A 13 20.23 -11.11 -0.81
CA ASP A 13 19.61 -9.88 -0.30
C ASP A 13 18.12 -9.92 -0.62
N MET A 14 17.31 -10.08 0.42
CA MET A 14 15.84 -10.06 0.29
C MET A 14 15.32 -8.75 -0.29
N ASN A 15 16.02 -7.62 -0.07
CA ASN A 15 15.63 -6.33 -0.65
C ASN A 15 15.78 -6.36 -2.18
N ASP A 16 16.80 -7.03 -2.70
CA ASP A 16 16.98 -7.24 -4.14
C ASP A 16 15.84 -8.06 -4.74
N ILE A 17 15.40 -9.11 -4.05
CA ILE A 17 14.28 -9.94 -4.49
C ILE A 17 12.99 -9.11 -4.50
N TYR A 18 12.67 -8.45 -3.40
CA TYR A 18 11.50 -7.57 -3.32
C TYR A 18 11.58 -6.45 -4.36
N GLY A 19 12.75 -5.84 -4.54
CA GLY A 19 12.98 -4.83 -5.55
C GLY A 19 12.64 -5.32 -6.97
N LYS A 20 13.12 -6.51 -7.34
CA LYS A 20 12.83 -7.12 -8.66
C LYS A 20 11.35 -7.45 -8.84
N LEU A 21 10.72 -8.07 -7.84
CA LEU A 21 9.31 -8.45 -7.89
C LEU A 21 8.40 -7.22 -7.94
N TYR A 22 8.65 -6.21 -7.13
CA TYR A 22 7.85 -4.99 -7.09
C TYR A 22 8.00 -4.16 -8.36
N ASN A 23 9.22 -4.01 -8.88
CA ASN A 23 9.43 -3.33 -10.17
C ASN A 23 8.78 -4.10 -11.34
N ASN A 24 8.79 -5.45 -11.30
CA ASN A 24 8.07 -6.24 -12.29
C ASN A 24 6.56 -5.98 -12.27
N ALA A 25 5.96 -5.71 -11.11
CA ALA A 25 4.54 -5.35 -11.01
C ALA A 25 4.18 -4.08 -11.78
N LEU A 26 5.12 -3.15 -11.99
CA LEU A 26 4.88 -1.94 -12.79
C LEU A 26 4.71 -2.23 -14.28
N THR A 27 5.17 -3.38 -14.77
CA THR A 27 5.02 -3.82 -16.16
C THR A 27 3.72 -4.58 -16.42
N ALA A 28 2.91 -4.79 -15.40
CA ALA A 28 1.66 -5.54 -15.48
C ALA A 28 0.57 -4.79 -16.26
N ASP A 29 -0.45 -5.52 -16.66
CA ASP A 29 -1.70 -4.93 -17.12
C ASP A 29 -2.26 -4.01 -16.02
N LYS A 30 -2.79 -2.86 -16.41
CA LYS A 30 -3.21 -1.81 -15.46
C LYS A 30 -4.35 -2.27 -14.53
N ASP A 31 -5.20 -3.18 -15.01
CA ASP A 31 -6.33 -3.82 -14.31
C ASP A 31 -5.96 -5.15 -13.63
N CYS A 32 -4.65 -5.47 -13.53
CA CYS A 32 -4.15 -6.77 -13.05
C CYS A 32 -4.53 -7.97 -13.95
N GLY A 33 -4.94 -7.75 -15.18
CA GLY A 33 -5.25 -8.82 -16.14
C GLY A 33 -6.42 -9.73 -15.75
N GLY A 34 -7.38 -9.23 -14.96
CA GLY A 34 -8.53 -10.01 -14.50
C GLY A 34 -8.27 -10.89 -13.29
N LEU A 35 -7.20 -10.64 -12.55
CA LEU A 35 -6.87 -11.29 -11.27
C LEU A 35 -7.46 -10.50 -10.10
N VAL A 36 -7.82 -11.18 -9.00
CA VAL A 36 -8.23 -10.56 -7.75
C VAL A 36 -7.67 -11.34 -6.56
N ALA A 37 -7.29 -10.65 -5.50
CA ALA A 37 -6.80 -11.26 -4.28
C ALA A 37 -7.39 -10.56 -3.05
N PHE A 38 -7.64 -11.35 -2.02
CA PHE A 38 -7.94 -10.90 -0.66
C PHE A 38 -6.79 -11.34 0.24
N ASN A 39 -6.10 -10.37 0.85
CA ASN A 39 -4.97 -10.61 1.74
C ASN A 39 -5.41 -10.50 3.21
N LEU A 40 -6.63 -10.92 3.52
CA LEU A 40 -7.26 -10.73 4.82
C LEU A 40 -6.98 -11.93 5.73
N PHE A 41 -6.06 -11.79 6.66
CA PHE A 41 -5.77 -12.78 7.70
C PHE A 41 -6.68 -12.64 8.92
N SER A 42 -7.38 -11.52 9.03
CA SER A 42 -8.33 -11.21 10.10
C SER A 42 -9.52 -10.45 9.51
N GLY A 43 -10.46 -10.02 10.36
CA GLY A 43 -11.57 -9.21 9.91
C GLY A 43 -11.16 -7.84 9.35
N GLU A 44 -12.02 -7.30 8.49
CA GLU A 44 -11.86 -5.97 7.89
C GLU A 44 -13.18 -5.19 8.00
N PRO A 45 -13.31 -4.32 9.01
CA PRO A 45 -14.56 -3.60 9.29
C PRO A 45 -15.04 -2.73 8.14
N VAL A 46 -14.11 -2.14 7.35
CA VAL A 46 -14.45 -1.25 6.22
C VAL A 46 -15.33 -1.95 5.18
N ILE A 47 -15.17 -3.26 5.02
CA ILE A 47 -16.00 -4.07 4.12
C ILE A 47 -16.96 -5.01 4.87
N GLY A 48 -17.13 -4.79 6.17
CA GLY A 48 -18.09 -5.52 7.01
C GLY A 48 -17.74 -7.00 7.18
N LEU A 49 -16.46 -7.35 7.30
CA LEU A 49 -15.98 -8.70 7.58
C LEU A 49 -15.43 -8.78 9.00
N ASN A 50 -15.92 -9.74 9.80
CA ASN A 50 -15.42 -10.02 11.14
C ASN A 50 -14.20 -10.96 11.12
N GLU A 51 -14.05 -11.74 10.07
CA GLU A 51 -12.96 -12.67 9.81
C GLU A 51 -12.56 -12.58 8.35
N GLY A 52 -11.31 -12.96 8.03
CA GLY A 52 -10.82 -13.04 6.67
C GLY A 52 -10.32 -14.44 6.31
N ARG A 53 -10.27 -14.74 5.02
CA ARG A 53 -9.63 -15.91 4.44
C ARG A 53 -8.79 -15.46 3.26
N PRO A 54 -7.44 -15.52 3.35
CA PRO A 54 -6.60 -15.16 2.21
C PRO A 54 -7.01 -15.97 0.98
N MET A 55 -7.40 -15.26 -0.08
CA MET A 55 -7.94 -15.87 -1.29
C MET A 55 -7.32 -15.23 -2.52
N PHE A 56 -7.04 -16.06 -3.54
CA PHE A 56 -6.66 -15.61 -4.87
C PHE A 56 -7.60 -16.24 -5.90
N ALA A 57 -8.18 -15.41 -6.73
CA ALA A 57 -9.11 -15.86 -7.76
C ALA A 57 -8.80 -15.20 -9.11
N ARG A 58 -9.24 -15.84 -10.19
CA ARG A 58 -9.12 -15.33 -11.55
C ARG A 58 -10.30 -15.74 -12.41
N LYS A 59 -10.61 -14.92 -13.39
CA LYS A 59 -11.55 -15.28 -14.47
C LYS A 59 -10.92 -16.34 -15.38
N PRO A 60 -11.73 -17.14 -16.11
CA PRO A 60 -11.21 -18.14 -17.05
C PRO A 60 -10.32 -17.54 -18.16
N ASP A 61 -10.59 -16.31 -18.55
CA ASP A 61 -9.88 -15.54 -19.58
C ASP A 61 -8.79 -14.62 -19.02
N ALA A 62 -8.50 -14.68 -17.72
CA ALA A 62 -7.51 -13.83 -17.06
C ALA A 62 -6.09 -14.12 -17.56
N ARG A 63 -5.29 -13.06 -17.67
CA ARG A 63 -3.89 -13.13 -18.07
C ARG A 63 -2.99 -13.36 -16.85
N MET A 64 -2.78 -14.62 -16.49
CA MET A 64 -1.92 -15.00 -15.37
C MET A 64 -0.44 -14.96 -15.80
N ASN A 65 0.31 -14.00 -15.25
CA ASN A 65 1.75 -13.91 -15.32
C ASN A 65 2.31 -13.31 -14.02
N LEU A 66 3.62 -13.32 -13.81
CA LEU A 66 4.24 -12.85 -12.58
C LEU A 66 3.98 -11.36 -12.32
N ALA A 67 4.00 -10.52 -13.36
CA ALA A 67 3.75 -9.09 -13.22
C ALA A 67 2.32 -8.82 -12.74
N ASN A 68 1.31 -9.43 -13.38
CA ASN A 68 -0.09 -9.32 -12.97
C ASN A 68 -0.33 -9.88 -11.58
N PHE A 69 0.27 -11.02 -11.24
CA PHE A 69 0.21 -11.58 -9.90
C PHE A 69 0.74 -10.62 -8.84
N MET A 70 1.91 -10.07 -9.04
CA MET A 70 2.53 -9.12 -8.09
C MET A 70 1.72 -7.82 -7.98
N ARG A 71 1.25 -7.25 -9.10
CA ARG A 71 0.40 -6.06 -9.08
C ARG A 71 -0.91 -6.31 -8.35
N THR A 72 -1.53 -7.48 -8.53
CA THR A 72 -2.76 -7.86 -7.83
C THR A 72 -2.59 -7.81 -6.32
N HIS A 73 -1.49 -8.35 -5.79
CA HIS A 73 -1.23 -8.31 -4.35
C HIS A 73 -0.92 -6.90 -3.83
N LEU A 74 -0.22 -6.07 -4.61
CA LEU A 74 -0.01 -4.67 -4.28
C LEU A 74 -1.33 -3.88 -4.26
N TYR A 75 -2.19 -4.08 -5.25
CA TYR A 75 -3.51 -3.46 -5.30
C TYR A 75 -4.44 -3.95 -4.17
N ALA A 76 -4.43 -5.25 -3.89
CA ALA A 76 -5.19 -5.83 -2.78
C ALA A 76 -4.81 -5.24 -1.42
N SER A 77 -3.52 -4.92 -1.21
CA SER A 77 -3.06 -4.30 0.04
C SER A 77 -3.59 -2.88 0.25
N LEU A 78 -4.03 -2.20 -0.81
CA LEU A 78 -4.60 -0.85 -0.76
C LEU A 78 -6.12 -0.82 -0.97
N ALA A 79 -6.75 -1.97 -1.27
CA ALA A 79 -8.16 -2.00 -1.66
C ALA A 79 -9.08 -1.50 -0.55
N THR A 80 -8.91 -1.97 0.68
CA THR A 80 -9.72 -1.53 1.82
C THR A 80 -9.41 -0.10 2.24
N LEU A 81 -8.14 0.32 2.14
CA LEU A 81 -7.76 1.72 2.32
C LEU A 81 -8.48 2.62 1.30
N LYS A 82 -8.50 2.23 0.02
CA LYS A 82 -9.25 2.97 -1.01
C LYS A 82 -10.72 3.07 -0.70
N ILE A 83 -11.36 1.96 -0.31
CA ILE A 83 -12.79 1.93 0.04
C ILE A 83 -13.08 2.89 1.21
N GLY A 84 -12.25 2.88 2.24
CA GLY A 84 -12.38 3.79 3.38
C GLY A 84 -12.13 5.25 3.02
N CYS A 85 -11.10 5.54 2.21
CA CYS A 85 -10.79 6.89 1.75
C CYS A 85 -11.84 7.44 0.79
N ASP A 86 -12.56 6.60 0.05
CA ASP A 86 -13.65 7.05 -0.82
C ASP A 86 -14.76 7.77 -0.03
N ILE A 87 -14.99 7.40 1.24
CA ILE A 87 -15.91 8.12 2.14
C ILE A 87 -15.42 9.57 2.30
N LEU A 88 -14.14 9.76 2.62
CA LEU A 88 -13.57 11.10 2.81
C LEU A 88 -13.59 11.92 1.51
N PHE A 89 -13.21 11.32 0.40
CA PHE A 89 -13.03 12.04 -0.86
C PHE A 89 -14.34 12.27 -1.61
N LYS A 90 -15.24 11.29 -1.63
CA LYS A 90 -16.48 11.33 -2.42
C LYS A 90 -17.69 11.82 -1.63
N GLU A 91 -17.83 11.40 -0.38
CA GLU A 91 -18.97 11.76 0.47
C GLU A 91 -18.70 13.06 1.24
N GLU A 92 -17.60 13.12 2.00
CA GLU A 92 -17.22 14.29 2.79
C GLU A 92 -16.51 15.38 1.95
N LYS A 93 -16.14 15.08 0.70
CA LYS A 93 -15.50 16.00 -0.26
C LYS A 93 -14.23 16.66 0.27
N VAL A 94 -13.48 15.93 1.08
CA VAL A 94 -12.17 16.37 1.57
C VAL A 94 -11.21 16.48 0.39
N LYS A 95 -10.58 17.65 0.25
CA LYS A 95 -9.54 17.87 -0.74
C LYS A 95 -8.19 17.51 -0.14
N VAL A 96 -7.44 16.70 -0.86
CA VAL A 96 -6.09 16.29 -0.49
C VAL A 96 -5.11 16.82 -1.53
N ASP A 97 -4.18 17.66 -1.11
CA ASP A 97 -3.15 18.20 -2.00
C ASP A 97 -2.01 17.19 -2.21
N THR A 98 -1.63 16.47 -1.16
CA THR A 98 -0.54 15.48 -1.21
C THR A 98 -0.72 14.46 -0.09
N LEU A 99 -0.53 13.19 -0.43
CA LEU A 99 -0.43 12.09 0.53
C LEU A 99 1.04 11.81 0.86
N TYR A 100 1.33 11.46 2.09
CA TYR A 100 2.67 11.07 2.51
C TYR A 100 2.74 9.57 2.75
N GLY A 101 3.60 8.89 1.98
CA GLY A 101 3.82 7.45 2.09
C GLY A 101 4.94 7.10 3.07
N HIS A 102 4.67 6.20 4.03
CA HIS A 102 5.64 5.69 4.99
C HIS A 102 5.53 4.17 5.15
N GLY A 103 6.63 3.53 5.51
CA GLY A 103 6.68 2.11 5.81
C GLY A 103 7.32 1.25 4.71
N GLY A 104 7.29 -0.07 4.93
CA GLY A 104 8.02 -1.05 4.11
C GLY A 104 7.67 -1.05 2.63
N LEU A 105 6.42 -0.74 2.26
CA LEU A 105 5.99 -0.64 0.87
C LEU A 105 6.79 0.41 0.07
N PHE A 106 7.25 1.47 0.73
CA PHE A 106 7.99 2.58 0.12
C PHE A 106 9.50 2.37 0.09
N LYS A 107 10.03 1.28 0.66
CA LYS A 107 11.46 0.92 0.57
C LYS A 107 11.89 0.64 -0.87
N THR A 108 11.01 0.04 -1.68
CA THR A 108 11.27 -0.08 -3.12
C THR A 108 10.90 1.23 -3.82
N LYS A 109 11.92 1.98 -4.20
CA LYS A 109 11.80 3.33 -4.75
C LYS A 109 10.79 3.38 -5.91
N GLY A 110 9.83 4.27 -5.82
CA GLY A 110 8.84 4.56 -6.86
C GLY A 110 7.64 3.60 -6.92
N VAL A 111 7.78 2.34 -6.52
CA VAL A 111 6.71 1.33 -6.71
C VAL A 111 5.52 1.60 -5.80
N GLY A 112 5.71 1.55 -4.48
CA GLY A 112 4.62 1.82 -3.53
C GLY A 112 4.00 3.20 -3.75
N GLN A 113 4.83 4.17 -4.15
CA GLN A 113 4.43 5.53 -4.42
C GLN A 113 3.50 5.64 -5.63
N SER A 114 3.84 5.00 -6.77
CA SER A 114 2.99 5.00 -7.97
C SER A 114 1.69 4.23 -7.75
N ILE A 115 1.76 3.09 -7.06
CA ILE A 115 0.58 2.28 -6.74
C ILE A 115 -0.39 3.05 -5.83
N LEU A 116 0.11 3.74 -4.80
CA LEU A 116 -0.73 4.55 -3.91
C LEU A 116 -1.29 5.78 -4.65
N ALA A 117 -0.48 6.44 -5.49
CA ALA A 117 -0.94 7.58 -6.28
C ALA A 117 -2.08 7.17 -7.23
N ALA A 118 -1.95 6.01 -7.89
CA ALA A 118 -3.00 5.45 -8.73
C ALA A 118 -4.27 5.11 -7.93
N ALA A 119 -4.12 4.47 -6.76
CA ALA A 119 -5.25 4.09 -5.92
C ALA A 119 -6.05 5.29 -5.42
N MET A 120 -5.39 6.40 -5.07
CA MET A 120 -6.02 7.56 -4.46
C MET A 120 -6.33 8.69 -5.44
N ASP A 121 -5.85 8.60 -6.69
CA ASP A 121 -5.90 9.67 -7.69
C ASP A 121 -5.39 11.00 -7.10
N ALA A 122 -4.25 10.94 -6.41
CA ALA A 122 -3.67 12.07 -5.70
C ALA A 122 -2.14 11.99 -5.70
N PRO A 123 -1.43 13.14 -5.65
CA PRO A 123 0.02 13.16 -5.52
C PRO A 123 0.48 12.45 -4.24
N VAL A 124 1.55 11.67 -4.33
CA VAL A 124 2.16 10.98 -3.18
C VAL A 124 3.60 11.45 -3.01
N ALA A 125 3.92 11.95 -1.83
CA ALA A 125 5.27 12.30 -1.40
C ALA A 125 5.88 11.18 -0.54
N VAL A 126 7.15 10.91 -0.74
CA VAL A 126 7.92 9.95 0.07
C VAL A 126 9.20 10.65 0.53
N MET A 127 9.40 10.70 1.83
CA MET A 127 10.59 11.27 2.46
C MET A 127 11.74 10.26 2.43
N GLU A 128 12.98 10.70 2.54
CA GLU A 128 14.13 9.78 2.64
C GLU A 128 14.04 8.84 3.86
N THR A 129 13.42 9.30 4.92
CA THR A 129 13.16 8.54 6.16
C THR A 129 11.95 7.62 6.10
N ALA A 130 11.25 7.56 4.97
CA ALA A 130 9.96 6.87 4.85
C ALA A 130 10.01 5.36 5.17
N GLY A 131 11.15 4.70 4.96
CA GLY A 131 11.31 3.28 5.25
C GLY A 131 11.16 2.92 6.74
N GLU A 132 11.41 3.87 7.64
CA GLU A 132 11.39 3.70 9.09
C GLU A 132 10.42 4.68 9.78
N GLY A 133 9.34 5.04 9.11
CA GLY A 133 8.42 6.12 9.53
C GLY A 133 7.87 6.01 10.96
N GLY A 134 7.54 4.81 11.42
CA GLY A 134 7.04 4.60 12.79
C GLY A 134 8.07 4.93 13.86
N PRO A 135 9.23 4.24 13.91
CA PRO A 135 10.29 4.54 14.89
C PRO A 135 10.79 5.98 14.80
N TRP A 136 10.94 6.50 13.58
CA TRP A 136 11.37 7.88 13.37
C TRP A 136 10.36 8.89 13.93
N GLY A 137 9.06 8.70 13.68
CA GLY A 137 8.00 9.54 14.21
C GLY A 137 7.97 9.55 15.74
N MET A 138 8.15 8.39 16.38
CA MET A 138 8.26 8.30 17.85
C MET A 138 9.47 9.04 18.37
N ALA A 139 10.64 8.94 17.71
CA ALA A 139 11.85 9.68 18.08
C ALA A 139 11.64 11.20 17.95
N VAL A 140 10.96 11.65 16.89
CA VAL A 140 10.62 13.07 16.69
C VAL A 140 9.69 13.59 17.79
N LEU A 141 8.67 12.82 18.17
CA LEU A 141 7.78 13.21 19.27
C LEU A 141 8.53 13.28 20.61
N ALA A 142 9.42 12.33 20.89
CA ALA A 142 10.26 12.37 22.08
C ALA A 142 11.19 13.59 22.08
N ALA A 143 11.80 13.89 20.92
CA ALA A 143 12.64 15.08 20.77
C ALA A 143 11.85 16.38 20.97
N TYR A 144 10.62 16.45 20.43
CA TYR A 144 9.73 17.58 20.67
C TYR A 144 9.43 17.78 22.17
N MET A 145 9.10 16.71 22.89
CA MET A 145 8.80 16.79 24.33
C MET A 145 9.94 17.41 25.14
N VAL A 146 11.19 17.13 24.76
CA VAL A 146 12.39 17.58 25.49
C VAL A 146 12.89 18.95 25.02
N ASN A 147 12.76 19.25 23.73
CA ASN A 147 13.45 20.41 23.11
C ASN A 147 12.51 21.54 22.66
N LYS A 148 11.20 21.41 22.83
CA LYS A 148 10.25 22.48 22.46
C LYS A 148 10.47 23.70 23.36
N ALA A 149 10.29 24.89 22.79
CA ALA A 149 10.19 26.11 23.58
C ALA A 149 8.84 26.19 24.30
N ASP A 150 8.77 27.03 25.35
CA ASP A 150 7.50 27.24 26.06
C ASP A 150 6.41 27.73 25.12
N GLY A 151 5.30 27.00 25.09
CA GLY A 151 4.17 27.30 24.21
C GLY A 151 4.40 27.00 22.71
N GLU A 152 5.51 26.38 22.32
CA GLU A 152 5.75 26.00 20.91
C GLU A 152 4.83 24.86 20.49
N PRO A 153 3.93 25.05 19.51
CA PRO A 153 3.07 23.98 19.01
C PRO A 153 3.88 22.98 18.17
N LEU A 154 3.40 21.74 18.11
CA LEU A 154 4.07 20.66 17.40
C LEU A 154 4.27 20.97 15.90
N GLU A 155 3.26 21.55 15.26
CA GLU A 155 3.32 21.93 13.82
C GLU A 155 4.50 22.86 13.55
N LYS A 156 4.70 23.86 14.43
CA LYS A 156 5.81 24.81 14.28
C LYS A 156 7.15 24.12 14.49
N TYR A 157 7.27 23.27 15.49
CA TYR A 157 8.48 22.50 15.75
C TYR A 157 8.83 21.59 14.55
N LEU A 158 7.83 20.92 13.99
CA LEU A 158 8.01 20.05 12.83
C LEU A 158 8.46 20.84 11.60
N SER A 159 7.80 21.96 11.28
CA SER A 159 8.13 22.76 10.10
C SER A 159 9.51 23.39 10.18
N ASP A 160 9.88 23.92 11.35
CA ASP A 160 11.09 24.74 11.50
C ASP A 160 12.35 23.91 11.79
N ARG A 161 12.20 22.75 12.46
CA ARG A 161 13.34 21.98 12.95
C ARG A 161 13.47 20.58 12.37
N VAL A 162 12.36 19.95 11.99
CA VAL A 162 12.38 18.57 11.53
C VAL A 162 12.36 18.51 10.00
N PHE A 163 11.40 19.14 9.39
CA PHE A 163 11.22 19.07 7.94
C PHE A 163 11.90 20.24 7.20
N ASN A 164 12.14 21.36 7.84
CA ASN A 164 12.90 22.54 7.35
C ASN A 164 12.90 22.72 5.83
N GLY A 165 11.71 22.65 5.20
CA GLY A 165 11.55 22.76 3.74
C GLY A 165 11.78 21.49 2.94
N GLU A 166 12.06 20.35 3.56
CA GLU A 166 12.07 19.05 2.86
C GLU A 166 10.67 18.69 2.39
N LYS A 167 10.50 18.56 1.09
CA LYS A 167 9.20 18.23 0.48
C LYS A 167 9.05 16.75 0.12
N GLY A 168 10.11 15.96 0.28
CA GLY A 168 10.18 14.60 -0.23
C GLY A 168 10.16 14.54 -1.77
N ILE A 169 10.22 13.33 -2.29
CA ILE A 169 10.03 13.09 -3.74
C ILE A 169 8.55 12.92 -3.98
N VAL A 170 7.96 13.81 -4.79
CA VAL A 170 6.52 13.77 -5.13
C VAL A 170 6.33 13.05 -6.45
N MET A 171 5.40 12.11 -6.49
CA MET A 171 4.95 11.43 -7.70
C MET A 171 3.47 11.76 -7.97
N GLN A 172 3.20 12.15 -9.20
CA GLN A 172 1.83 12.41 -9.66
C GLN A 172 1.16 11.09 -10.05
N PRO A 173 -0.17 10.95 -9.92
CA PRO A 173 -0.89 9.80 -10.42
C PRO A 173 -0.78 9.72 -11.95
N ASP A 174 -0.52 8.52 -12.46
CA ASP A 174 -0.60 8.22 -13.90
C ASP A 174 -2.06 7.90 -14.25
N PRO A 175 -2.68 8.60 -15.24
CA PRO A 175 -4.10 8.41 -15.57
C PRO A 175 -4.47 6.97 -15.97
N ASP A 176 -3.56 6.25 -16.65
CA ASP A 176 -3.80 4.87 -17.06
C ASP A 176 -3.75 3.93 -15.84
N ASP A 177 -2.86 4.20 -14.89
CA ASP A 177 -2.80 3.45 -13.63
C ASP A 177 -4.00 3.74 -12.74
N VAL A 178 -4.50 4.98 -12.68
CA VAL A 178 -5.73 5.36 -11.98
C VAL A 178 -6.92 4.60 -12.54
N LYS A 179 -7.10 4.62 -13.86
CA LYS A 179 -8.15 3.88 -14.53
C LYS A 179 -8.07 2.38 -14.27
N GLY A 180 -6.86 1.81 -14.38
CA GLY A 180 -6.63 0.38 -14.11
C GLY A 180 -6.94 0.02 -12.66
N PHE A 181 -6.60 0.87 -11.70
CA PHE A 181 -6.96 0.66 -10.31
C PHE A 181 -8.48 0.73 -10.08
N ASP A 182 -9.18 1.66 -10.75
CA ASP A 182 -10.63 1.76 -10.67
C ASP A 182 -11.33 0.51 -11.24
N GLU A 183 -10.83 -0.06 -12.33
CA GLU A 183 -11.30 -1.33 -12.87
C GLU A 183 -11.06 -2.49 -11.90
N TYR A 184 -9.87 -2.54 -11.29
CA TYR A 184 -9.53 -3.54 -10.28
C TYR A 184 -10.41 -3.43 -9.03
N ILE A 185 -10.60 -2.23 -8.46
CA ILE A 185 -11.37 -2.05 -7.23
C ILE A 185 -12.85 -2.39 -7.43
N ASN A 186 -13.41 -2.19 -8.62
CA ASN A 186 -14.75 -2.64 -8.95
C ASN A 186 -14.85 -4.17 -8.94
N THR A 187 -13.85 -4.86 -9.50
CA THR A 187 -13.75 -6.33 -9.44
C THR A 187 -13.59 -6.81 -7.99
N TYR A 188 -12.74 -6.16 -7.20
CA TYR A 188 -12.54 -6.46 -5.78
C TYR A 188 -13.84 -6.32 -4.99
N LYS A 189 -14.56 -5.20 -5.14
CA LYS A 189 -15.85 -4.95 -4.48
C LYS A 189 -16.89 -6.02 -4.83
N ALA A 190 -16.99 -6.40 -6.10
CA ALA A 190 -17.89 -7.46 -6.54
C ALA A 190 -17.53 -8.83 -5.96
N ALA A 191 -16.25 -9.09 -5.72
CA ALA A 191 -15.76 -10.36 -5.19
C ALA A 191 -15.81 -10.47 -3.65
N ILE A 192 -16.18 -9.41 -2.91
CA ILE A 192 -16.33 -9.45 -1.44
C ILE A 192 -17.30 -10.55 -1.00
N GLU A 193 -18.35 -10.82 -1.77
CA GLU A 193 -19.30 -11.88 -1.45
C GLU A 193 -18.67 -13.28 -1.53
N ALA A 194 -17.68 -13.48 -2.40
CA ALA A 194 -16.92 -14.73 -2.43
C ALA A 194 -16.08 -14.89 -1.16
N GLU A 195 -15.44 -13.81 -0.68
CA GLU A 195 -14.72 -13.82 0.60
C GLU A 195 -15.65 -14.14 1.77
N ARG A 196 -16.86 -13.55 1.83
CA ARG A 196 -17.90 -13.90 2.83
C ARG A 196 -18.26 -15.37 2.78
N ALA A 197 -18.40 -15.95 1.58
CA ALA A 197 -18.71 -17.36 1.41
C ALA A 197 -17.55 -18.25 1.91
N MET A 198 -16.29 -17.86 1.65
CA MET A 198 -15.11 -18.57 2.13
C MET A 198 -15.02 -18.56 3.66
N VAL A 199 -15.30 -17.43 4.32
CA VAL A 199 -15.36 -17.33 5.78
C VAL A 199 -16.37 -18.35 6.35
N LYS A 200 -17.53 -18.48 5.72
CA LYS A 200 -18.55 -19.47 6.14
C LYS A 200 -18.15 -20.92 5.84
N ALA A 201 -17.46 -21.14 4.73
CA ALA A 201 -17.07 -22.49 4.29
C ALA A 201 -15.87 -23.05 5.06
N LEU A 202 -14.98 -22.16 5.55
CA LEU A 202 -13.78 -22.51 6.29
C LEU A 202 -13.79 -21.83 7.68
N PRO A 203 -14.66 -22.29 8.61
CA PRO A 203 -14.69 -21.71 9.97
C PRO A 203 -13.36 -21.96 10.69
N LEU A 204 -12.97 -21.05 11.60
CA LEU A 204 -11.81 -21.20 12.48
C LEU A 204 -12.13 -22.16 13.63
#